data_6dfee2f11a863d07e61e93c4e3f9c0a5
#
_entry.id   6dfee2f11a863d07e61e93c4e3f9c0a5
#
_cell.length_a   1.000
_cell.length_b   1.000
_cell.length_c   1.000
_cell.angle_alpha   90.00
_cell.angle_beta   90.00
_cell.angle_gamma   90.00
#
_symmetry.space_group_name_H-M   'P 1'
#
loop_
_entity.id
_entity.type
_entity.pdbx_description
1 polymer ?
#
loop_
_entity_poly.entity_id
_entity_poly.type
_entity_poly.pdbx_seq_one_letter_code
_entity_poly.pdbx_strand_id
1 'polypeptide(L)'
;MELMVVLGIMAILFGIAIPGLSAYIHLSQFRRNDSYAKTMYLAAESSLTYHRTGGDWEDLALDIEQQGTQSFPDDDEKQSIYALRLAPGEYGEETKSGDGALVTELLDTDIYDKSMLDAAICLEIDITSGQIYSVFYGTNCDGLYYSHENGDHVGQLCIDGDKRDYDTRKAERLGYYSVEDTANLADLK
;
A
#
# COMPACT_ATOMS: atom_id res chain seq x y z
N MET A 1 25.05 -20.42 44.63
CA MET A 1 24.23 -21.47 43.98
C MET A 1 22.90 -20.95 43.48
N GLU A 2 22.16 -20.15 44.27
CA GLU A 2 20.84 -19.63 43.90
C GLU A 2 20.84 -18.73 42.66
N LEU A 3 21.84 -17.89 42.48
CA LEU A 3 21.95 -16.96 41.36
C LEU A 3 22.11 -17.71 39.99
N MET A 4 22.83 -18.82 39.97
CA MET A 4 22.97 -19.64 38.75
C MET A 4 21.64 -20.31 38.35
N VAL A 5 20.83 -20.72 39.30
CA VAL A 5 19.53 -21.34 39.04
C VAL A 5 18.58 -20.31 38.45
N VAL A 6 18.57 -19.09 39.00
CA VAL A 6 17.73 -17.99 38.49
C VAL A 6 18.13 -17.61 37.07
N LEU A 7 19.44 -17.49 36.78
CA LEU A 7 19.94 -17.22 35.43
C LEU A 7 19.57 -18.35 34.44
N GLY A 8 19.63 -19.61 34.89
CA GLY A 8 19.24 -20.75 34.06
C GLY A 8 17.74 -20.70 33.69
N ILE A 9 16.88 -20.40 34.63
CA ILE A 9 15.43 -20.27 34.39
C ILE A 9 15.14 -19.09 33.46
N MET A 10 15.78 -17.94 33.67
CA MET A 10 15.61 -16.77 32.79
C MET A 10 16.06 -17.07 31.36
N ALA A 11 17.18 -17.77 31.17
CA ALA A 11 17.67 -18.14 29.84
C ALA A 11 16.66 -19.02 29.08
N ILE A 12 16.03 -19.99 29.75
CA ILE A 12 14.99 -20.83 29.16
C ILE A 12 13.75 -20.01 28.82
N LEU A 13 13.30 -19.14 29.70
CA LEU A 13 12.13 -18.28 29.47
C LEU A 13 12.36 -17.33 28.28
N PHE A 14 13.51 -16.68 28.18
CA PHE A 14 13.86 -15.83 27.04
C PHE A 14 13.99 -16.62 25.75
N GLY A 15 14.52 -17.83 25.79
CA GLY A 15 14.63 -18.71 24.61
C GLY A 15 13.28 -19.04 23.98
N ILE A 16 12.21 -19.10 24.76
CA ILE A 16 10.84 -19.36 24.27
C ILE A 16 10.12 -18.05 23.94
N ALA A 17 10.32 -17.00 24.74
CA ALA A 17 9.58 -15.74 24.59
C ALA A 17 10.01 -14.93 23.35
N ILE A 18 11.30 -14.91 23.02
CA ILE A 18 11.82 -14.07 21.92
C ILE A 18 11.23 -14.46 20.55
N PRO A 19 11.20 -15.75 20.14
CA PRO A 19 10.62 -16.13 18.86
C PRO A 19 9.13 -15.82 18.78
N GLY A 20 8.38 -16.04 19.87
CA GLY A 20 6.95 -15.73 19.93
C GLY A 20 6.65 -14.24 19.80
N LEU A 21 7.45 -13.39 20.46
CA LEU A 21 7.30 -11.94 20.38
C LEU A 21 7.62 -11.42 18.98
N SER A 22 8.66 -11.94 18.33
CA SER A 22 9.01 -11.56 16.95
C SER A 22 7.87 -11.87 15.97
N ALA A 23 7.28 -13.07 16.05
CA ALA A 23 6.16 -13.45 15.21
C ALA A 23 4.91 -12.57 15.46
N TYR A 24 4.66 -12.22 16.72
CA TYR A 24 3.57 -11.32 17.09
C TYR A 24 3.75 -9.91 16.54
N ILE A 25 4.96 -9.34 16.65
CA ILE A 25 5.29 -8.01 16.12
C ILE A 25 5.08 -8.01 14.59
N HIS A 26 5.56 -9.04 13.90
CA HIS A 26 5.41 -9.18 12.45
C HIS A 26 3.93 -9.17 12.03
N LEU A 27 3.12 -9.99 12.68
CA LEU A 27 1.69 -10.06 12.41
C LEU A 27 0.97 -8.74 12.75
N SER A 28 1.37 -8.07 13.82
CA SER A 28 0.81 -6.77 14.22
C SER A 28 1.12 -5.68 13.18
N GLN A 29 2.34 -5.66 12.64
CA GLN A 29 2.73 -4.73 11.57
C GLN A 29 1.94 -4.99 10.29
N PHE A 30 1.79 -6.25 9.89
CA PHE A 30 0.99 -6.64 8.74
C PHE A 30 -0.46 -6.13 8.86
N ARG A 31 -1.14 -6.42 9.98
CA ARG A 31 -2.52 -5.98 10.23
C ARG A 31 -2.66 -4.46 10.29
N ARG A 32 -1.66 -3.77 10.82
CA ARG A 32 -1.63 -2.31 10.82
C ARG A 32 -1.56 -1.77 9.39
N ASN A 33 -0.72 -2.34 8.54
CA ASN A 33 -0.59 -1.92 7.14
C ASN A 33 -1.87 -2.21 6.35
N ASP A 34 -2.58 -3.33 6.60
CA ASP A 34 -3.90 -3.57 6.01
C ASP A 34 -4.92 -2.50 6.44
N SER A 35 -4.90 -2.09 7.72
CA SER A 35 -5.76 -1.00 8.19
C SER A 35 -5.43 0.33 7.53
N TYR A 36 -4.15 0.62 7.30
CA TYR A 36 -3.72 1.82 6.60
C TYR A 36 -4.09 1.78 5.11
N ALA A 37 -3.92 0.65 4.43
CA ALA A 37 -4.38 0.48 3.05
C ALA A 37 -5.88 0.78 2.91
N LYS A 38 -6.69 0.29 3.84
CA LYS A 38 -8.13 0.61 3.88
C LYS A 38 -8.41 2.10 4.09
N THR A 39 -7.65 2.76 4.96
CA THR A 39 -7.79 4.20 5.21
C THR A 39 -7.44 4.99 3.94
N MET A 40 -6.35 4.63 3.25
CA MET A 40 -5.97 5.25 1.98
C MET A 40 -7.01 5.02 0.89
N TYR A 41 -7.58 3.81 0.83
CA TYR A 41 -8.67 3.50 -0.09
C TYR A 41 -9.87 4.43 0.11
N LEU A 42 -10.34 4.60 1.35
CA LEU A 42 -11.48 5.45 1.65
C LEU A 42 -11.20 6.93 1.37
N ALA A 43 -10.00 7.41 1.66
CA ALA A 43 -9.60 8.78 1.37
C ALA A 43 -9.55 9.05 -0.14
N ALA A 44 -8.89 8.16 -0.89
CA ALA A 44 -8.80 8.29 -2.34
C ALA A 44 -10.17 8.17 -3.02
N GLU A 45 -11.04 7.26 -2.57
CA GLU A 45 -12.41 7.13 -3.10
C GLU A 45 -13.26 8.38 -2.82
N SER A 46 -13.08 9.01 -1.65
CA SER A 46 -13.71 10.29 -1.31
C SER A 46 -13.26 11.39 -2.28
N SER A 47 -11.95 11.51 -2.50
CA SER A 47 -11.35 12.48 -3.42
C SER A 47 -11.82 12.27 -4.87
N LEU A 48 -11.79 11.03 -5.38
CA LEU A 48 -12.28 10.72 -6.72
C LEU A 48 -13.77 11.02 -6.88
N THR A 49 -14.57 10.77 -5.84
CA THR A 49 -15.98 11.12 -5.84
C THR A 49 -16.18 12.63 -5.96
N TYR A 50 -15.33 13.42 -5.30
CA TYR A 50 -15.33 14.87 -5.42
C TYR A 50 -15.04 15.33 -6.86
N HIS A 51 -13.99 14.79 -7.50
CA HIS A 51 -13.63 15.09 -8.89
C HIS A 51 -14.72 14.67 -9.87
N ARG A 52 -15.34 13.50 -9.70
CA ARG A 52 -16.46 13.05 -10.53
C ARG A 52 -17.67 13.95 -10.43
N THR A 53 -17.98 14.49 -9.24
CA THR A 53 -19.12 15.38 -9.02
C THR A 53 -18.79 16.83 -9.37
N GLY A 54 -17.53 17.25 -9.25
CA GLY A 54 -17.04 18.58 -9.59
C GLY A 54 -16.94 18.86 -11.09
N GLY A 55 -16.86 17.80 -11.91
CA GLY A 55 -16.84 17.91 -13.38
C GLY A 55 -15.42 18.03 -13.97
N ASP A 56 -14.38 17.83 -13.19
CA ASP A 56 -12.96 17.82 -13.58
C ASP A 56 -12.38 16.39 -13.69
N TRP A 57 -13.24 15.38 -13.67
CA TRP A 57 -12.85 13.99 -13.79
C TRP A 57 -12.11 13.65 -15.10
N GLU A 58 -12.55 14.23 -16.22
CA GLU A 58 -11.95 13.93 -17.53
C GLU A 58 -10.48 14.38 -17.58
N ASP A 59 -10.18 15.54 -17.01
CA ASP A 59 -8.80 16.06 -16.94
C ASP A 59 -7.94 15.19 -16.00
N LEU A 60 -8.47 14.83 -14.82
CA LEU A 60 -7.79 13.96 -13.88
C LEU A 60 -7.55 12.55 -14.46
N ALA A 61 -8.50 11.98 -15.18
CA ALA A 61 -8.35 10.67 -15.81
C ALA A 61 -7.26 10.67 -16.88
N LEU A 62 -7.13 11.76 -17.66
CA LEU A 62 -6.04 11.94 -18.61
C LEU A 62 -4.67 12.04 -17.92
N ASP A 63 -4.59 12.75 -16.80
CA ASP A 63 -3.37 12.85 -16.02
C ASP A 63 -2.97 11.50 -15.42
N ILE A 64 -3.93 10.71 -14.93
CA ILE A 64 -3.71 9.34 -14.44
C ILE A 64 -3.20 8.44 -15.57
N GLU A 65 -3.79 8.52 -16.77
CA GLU A 65 -3.36 7.73 -17.93
C GLU A 65 -1.94 8.09 -18.38
N GLN A 66 -1.58 9.36 -18.36
CA GLN A 66 -0.27 9.85 -18.82
C GLN A 66 0.85 9.58 -17.81
N GLN A 67 0.57 9.66 -16.54
CA GLN A 67 1.58 9.58 -15.45
C GLN A 67 1.62 8.22 -14.79
N GLY A 68 0.48 7.51 -14.74
CA GLY A 68 0.37 6.19 -14.13
C GLY A 68 0.93 5.07 -15.00
N THR A 69 1.08 3.91 -14.39
CA THR A 69 1.49 2.68 -15.07
C THR A 69 0.30 1.74 -15.16
N GLN A 70 0.02 1.21 -16.36
CA GLN A 70 -1.05 0.22 -16.53
C GLN A 70 -0.79 -1.03 -15.68
N SER A 71 -1.75 -1.39 -14.82
CA SER A 71 -1.59 -2.49 -13.86
C SER A 71 -1.75 -3.87 -14.47
N PHE A 72 -2.56 -3.99 -15.53
CA PHE A 72 -2.93 -5.26 -16.16
C PHE A 72 -2.83 -5.17 -17.69
N PRO A 73 -1.61 -5.07 -18.26
CA PRO A 73 -1.43 -4.88 -19.70
C PRO A 73 -1.90 -6.08 -20.54
N ASP A 74 -1.92 -7.26 -19.94
CA ASP A 74 -2.27 -8.52 -20.63
C ASP A 74 -3.74 -8.94 -20.42
N ASP A 75 -4.54 -8.16 -19.67
CA ASP A 75 -5.94 -8.45 -19.36
C ASP A 75 -6.85 -7.42 -20.02
N ASP A 76 -7.52 -7.81 -21.10
CA ASP A 76 -8.40 -6.93 -21.89
C ASP A 76 -9.54 -6.30 -21.07
N GLU A 77 -10.00 -6.95 -20.00
CA GLU A 77 -11.07 -6.44 -19.14
C GLU A 77 -10.58 -5.40 -18.12
N LYS A 78 -9.26 -5.38 -17.83
CA LYS A 78 -8.64 -4.53 -16.80
C LYS A 78 -7.65 -3.52 -17.38
N GLN A 79 -7.65 -3.30 -18.67
CA GLN A 79 -6.74 -2.34 -19.34
C GLN A 79 -6.94 -0.89 -18.89
N SER A 80 -8.11 -0.55 -18.34
CA SER A 80 -8.42 0.77 -17.82
C SER A 80 -7.87 1.03 -16.41
N ILE A 81 -7.20 0.04 -15.78
CA ILE A 81 -6.68 0.18 -14.43
C ILE A 81 -5.22 0.65 -14.47
N TYR A 82 -4.99 1.81 -13.89
CA TYR A 82 -3.68 2.45 -13.79
C TYR A 82 -3.23 2.53 -12.34
N ALA A 83 -1.95 2.23 -12.11
CA ALA A 83 -1.29 2.34 -10.83
C ALA A 83 -0.57 3.68 -10.71
N LEU A 84 -0.85 4.40 -9.64
CA LEU A 84 -0.14 5.58 -9.19
C LEU A 84 0.67 5.24 -7.93
N ARG A 85 1.87 5.80 -7.80
CA ARG A 85 2.82 5.44 -6.74
C ARG A 85 3.30 6.66 -5.97
N LEU A 86 3.46 6.49 -4.67
CA LEU A 86 4.18 7.41 -3.81
C LEU A 86 5.28 6.62 -3.09
N ALA A 87 6.55 7.03 -3.26
CA ALA A 87 7.65 6.40 -2.54
C ALA A 87 7.81 7.00 -1.13
N PRO A 88 8.37 6.26 -0.17
CA PRO A 88 8.65 6.78 1.17
C PRO A 88 9.57 8.00 1.11
N GLY A 89 9.23 9.04 1.87
CA GLY A 89 9.98 10.30 1.91
C GLY A 89 9.66 11.28 0.78
N GLU A 90 8.86 10.90 -0.22
CA GLU A 90 8.45 11.81 -1.30
C GLU A 90 7.33 12.76 -0.87
N TYR A 91 6.55 12.42 0.13
CA TYR A 91 5.49 13.29 0.62
C TYR A 91 6.05 14.59 1.18
N GLY A 92 5.52 15.74 0.72
CA GLY A 92 5.94 17.07 1.19
C GLY A 92 7.10 17.70 0.41
N GLU A 93 7.74 17.02 -0.53
CA GLU A 93 8.76 17.66 -1.39
C GLU A 93 8.14 18.60 -2.43
N GLU A 94 8.70 19.82 -2.58
CA GLU A 94 8.15 20.87 -3.44
C GLU A 94 8.31 20.58 -4.95
N THR A 95 9.08 19.56 -5.31
CA THR A 95 9.43 19.27 -6.71
C THR A 95 8.68 18.08 -7.30
N LYS A 96 7.52 17.76 -6.78
CA LYS A 96 6.74 16.62 -7.25
C LYS A 96 6.25 16.82 -8.67
N SER A 97 6.63 15.91 -9.52
CA SER A 97 6.02 15.71 -10.83
C SER A 97 5.76 14.22 -11.00
N GLY A 98 4.72 13.87 -11.73
CA GLY A 98 4.40 12.50 -12.00
C GLY A 98 3.38 11.89 -11.02
N ASP A 99 3.36 10.57 -10.95
CA ASP A 99 2.37 9.80 -10.21
C ASP A 99 2.34 10.07 -8.70
N GLY A 100 3.50 10.36 -8.08
CA GLY A 100 3.58 10.74 -6.66
C GLY A 100 2.87 12.06 -6.33
N ALA A 101 2.84 13.01 -7.26
CA ALA A 101 2.08 14.25 -7.10
C ALA A 101 0.57 13.97 -7.09
N LEU A 102 0.09 13.15 -8.02
CA LEU A 102 -1.32 12.74 -8.09
C LEU A 102 -1.77 11.97 -6.85
N VAL A 103 -0.95 11.01 -6.37
CA VAL A 103 -1.24 10.30 -5.11
C VAL A 103 -1.35 11.26 -3.95
N THR A 104 -0.45 12.24 -3.87
CA THR A 104 -0.49 13.25 -2.80
C THR A 104 -1.77 14.09 -2.88
N GLU A 105 -2.14 14.56 -4.07
CA GLU A 105 -3.34 15.34 -4.29
C GLU A 105 -4.61 14.56 -3.87
N LEU A 106 -4.70 13.30 -4.26
CA LEU A 106 -5.83 12.42 -3.95
C LEU A 106 -5.95 12.09 -2.46
N LEU A 107 -4.82 12.04 -1.72
CA LEU A 107 -4.82 11.63 -0.31
C LEU A 107 -4.72 12.80 0.68
N ASP A 108 -4.14 13.95 0.28
CA ASP A 108 -3.77 15.01 1.21
C ASP A 108 -4.97 15.63 1.94
N THR A 109 -6.11 15.69 1.27
CA THR A 109 -7.31 16.33 1.82
C THR A 109 -7.93 15.53 2.97
N ASP A 110 -7.98 14.20 2.85
CA ASP A 110 -8.75 13.34 3.74
C ASP A 110 -7.90 12.59 4.76
N ILE A 111 -6.56 12.58 4.61
CA ILE A 111 -5.64 11.97 5.57
C ILE A 111 -5.20 12.99 6.62
N TYR A 112 -5.68 12.83 7.85
CA TYR A 112 -5.35 13.70 8.97
C TYR A 112 -3.92 13.49 9.49
N ASP A 113 -3.50 12.24 9.65
CA ASP A 113 -2.13 11.88 10.09
C ASP A 113 -1.21 11.77 8.88
N LYS A 114 -0.52 12.86 8.57
CA LYS A 114 0.40 12.95 7.42
C LYS A 114 1.59 12.00 7.50
N SER A 115 1.93 11.50 8.69
CA SER A 115 2.99 10.50 8.83
C SER A 115 2.65 9.16 8.14
N MET A 116 1.37 8.90 7.89
CA MET A 116 0.94 7.74 7.10
C MET A 116 1.32 7.87 5.62
N LEU A 117 1.51 9.09 5.11
CA LEU A 117 1.90 9.34 3.73
C LEU A 117 3.41 9.22 3.50
N ASP A 118 4.20 9.08 4.59
CA ASP A 118 5.64 8.81 4.52
C ASP A 118 5.93 7.31 4.40
N ALA A 119 5.19 6.64 3.54
CA ALA A 119 5.26 5.21 3.28
C ALA A 119 5.19 4.93 1.78
N ALA A 120 5.49 3.70 1.38
CA ALA A 120 5.22 3.25 0.02
C ALA A 120 3.71 3.05 -0.16
N ILE A 121 3.10 3.81 -1.06
CA ILE A 121 1.68 3.74 -1.37
C ILE A 121 1.52 3.50 -2.86
N CYS A 122 0.63 2.59 -3.22
CA CYS A 122 0.19 2.41 -4.59
C CYS A 122 -1.33 2.42 -4.64
N LEU A 123 -1.87 3.29 -5.47
CA LEU A 123 -3.30 3.38 -5.77
C LEU A 123 -3.54 2.81 -7.16
N GLU A 124 -4.38 1.82 -7.30
CA GLU A 124 -4.86 1.35 -8.59
C GLU A 124 -6.24 1.91 -8.85
N ILE A 125 -6.37 2.67 -9.93
CA ILE A 125 -7.57 3.43 -10.27
C ILE A 125 -8.06 2.95 -11.64
N ASP A 126 -9.34 2.60 -11.71
CA ASP A 126 -10.01 2.36 -12.98
C ASP A 126 -10.49 3.69 -13.55
N ILE A 127 -9.84 4.17 -14.60
CA ILE A 127 -10.15 5.45 -15.24
C ILE A 127 -11.50 5.46 -15.96
N THR A 128 -12.05 4.27 -16.29
CA THR A 128 -13.36 4.17 -16.95
C THR A 128 -14.50 4.38 -15.96
N SER A 129 -14.44 3.74 -14.79
CA SER A 129 -15.46 3.88 -13.75
C SER A 129 -15.20 5.05 -12.80
N GLY A 130 -13.96 5.52 -12.73
CA GLY A 130 -13.51 6.52 -11.76
C GLY A 130 -13.51 6.01 -10.33
N GLN A 131 -13.25 4.73 -10.12
CA GLN A 131 -13.23 4.07 -8.81
C GLN A 131 -11.83 3.53 -8.49
N ILE A 132 -11.52 3.46 -7.20
CA ILE A 132 -10.32 2.76 -6.74
C ILE A 132 -10.54 1.24 -6.90
N TYR A 133 -9.66 0.60 -7.66
CA TYR A 133 -9.65 -0.85 -7.79
C TYR A 133 -8.98 -1.50 -6.58
N SER A 134 -7.78 -1.05 -6.22
CA SER A 134 -7.07 -1.53 -5.05
C SER A 134 -6.08 -0.50 -4.50
N VAL A 135 -5.64 -0.72 -3.26
CA VAL A 135 -4.60 0.06 -2.60
C VAL A 135 -3.59 -0.87 -1.93
N PHE A 136 -2.32 -0.62 -2.16
CA PHE A 136 -1.22 -1.23 -1.43
C PHE A 136 -0.55 -0.20 -0.53
N TYR A 137 -0.14 -0.66 0.66
CA TYR A 137 0.54 0.16 1.66
C TYR A 137 1.68 -0.62 2.31
N GLY A 138 2.88 -0.06 2.30
CA GLY A 138 4.05 -0.67 2.93
C GLY A 138 4.94 0.37 3.59
N THR A 139 5.45 0.07 4.77
CA THR A 139 6.42 0.94 5.47
C THR A 139 7.81 0.91 4.84
N ASN A 140 8.09 -0.08 3.99
CA ASN A 140 9.35 -0.24 3.27
C ASN A 140 9.08 -0.38 1.77
N CYS A 141 9.98 0.12 0.94
CA CYS A 141 9.89 0.00 -0.53
C CYS A 141 9.99 -1.45 -1.03
N ASP A 142 10.57 -2.36 -0.24
CA ASP A 142 11.00 -3.68 -0.67
C ASP A 142 9.87 -4.60 -1.18
N GLY A 143 8.61 -4.26 -0.93
CA GLY A 143 7.45 -5.02 -1.39
C GLY A 143 6.69 -4.40 -2.56
N LEU A 144 6.78 -3.08 -2.76
CA LEU A 144 5.99 -2.34 -3.75
C LEU A 144 6.81 -1.80 -4.91
N TYR A 145 8.11 -1.60 -4.73
CA TYR A 145 9.00 -1.01 -5.72
C TYR A 145 10.18 -1.92 -6.01
N TYR A 146 10.48 -2.16 -7.27
CA TYR A 146 11.67 -2.88 -7.72
C TYR A 146 12.68 -1.94 -8.28
N SER A 147 13.69 -2.35 -8.07
CA SER A 147 15.12 -2.58 -8.09
C SER A 147 15.92 -1.33 -7.91
N HIS A 148 16.75 -1.40 -6.90
CA HIS A 148 18.00 -0.66 -6.85
C HIS A 148 18.97 -1.26 -7.89
N GLU A 149 18.87 -0.88 -9.15
CA GLU A 149 20.01 -0.93 -10.04
C GLU A 149 20.71 0.42 -9.93
N ASN A 150 21.86 0.42 -9.26
CA ASN A 150 22.78 1.56 -9.12
C ASN A 150 22.32 2.75 -8.27
N GLY A 151 21.41 2.58 -7.31
CA GLY A 151 21.04 3.65 -6.37
C GLY A 151 20.01 4.64 -6.90
N ASP A 152 19.54 4.49 -8.13
CA ASP A 152 18.40 5.19 -8.64
C ASP A 152 17.14 4.34 -8.45
N HIS A 153 16.10 4.94 -7.86
CA HIS A 153 14.77 4.36 -7.79
C HIS A 153 14.17 4.32 -9.21
N VAL A 154 14.55 3.33 -9.98
CA VAL A 154 13.91 3.08 -11.28
C VAL A 154 12.57 2.43 -11.00
N GLY A 155 11.57 3.29 -10.89
CA GLY A 155 10.23 2.94 -10.47
C GLY A 155 9.48 2.06 -11.44
N GLN A 156 9.81 0.78 -11.51
CA GLN A 156 8.93 -0.20 -12.07
C GLN A 156 8.15 -0.83 -10.93
N LEU A 157 6.85 -0.56 -10.89
CA LEU A 157 5.93 -1.17 -9.96
C LEU A 157 5.89 -2.66 -10.25
N CYS A 158 6.24 -3.48 -9.26
CA CYS A 158 6.00 -4.91 -9.31
C CYS A 158 4.77 -5.25 -8.49
N ILE A 159 3.61 -5.00 -9.06
CA ILE A 159 2.41 -5.70 -8.65
C ILE A 159 2.30 -6.91 -9.57
N ASP A 160 3.23 -7.85 -9.43
CA ASP A 160 3.04 -9.19 -9.95
C ASP A 160 1.83 -9.81 -9.24
N GLY A 161 1.10 -10.70 -9.91
CA GLY A 161 -0.05 -11.37 -9.34
C GLY A 161 0.19 -11.96 -7.95
N ASP A 162 1.43 -12.36 -7.68
CA ASP A 162 1.88 -12.89 -6.39
C ASP A 162 1.80 -11.88 -5.24
N LYS A 163 1.92 -10.56 -5.50
CA LYS A 163 1.80 -9.52 -4.46
C LYS A 163 0.37 -9.37 -3.92
N ARG A 164 -0.61 -9.88 -4.63
CA ARG A 164 -2.01 -9.93 -4.20
C ARG A 164 -2.31 -11.13 -3.31
N ASP A 165 -1.44 -12.15 -3.35
CA ASP A 165 -1.57 -13.33 -2.50
C ASP A 165 -1.35 -13.01 -1.01
N TYR A 166 -2.20 -13.58 -0.15
CA TYR A 166 -2.18 -13.32 1.29
C TYR A 166 -0.86 -13.72 1.97
N ASP A 167 -0.31 -14.88 1.62
CA ASP A 167 0.90 -15.39 2.27
C ASP A 167 2.14 -14.55 1.87
N THR A 168 2.21 -14.12 0.61
CA THR A 168 3.26 -13.20 0.11
C THR A 168 3.16 -11.85 0.80
N ARG A 169 1.97 -11.25 0.85
CA ARG A 169 1.74 -9.96 1.54
C ARG A 169 2.09 -10.04 3.01
N LYS A 170 1.71 -11.12 3.67
CA LYS A 170 2.03 -11.34 5.08
C LYS A 170 3.53 -11.48 5.32
N ALA A 171 4.27 -12.16 4.44
CA ALA A 171 5.72 -12.29 4.53
C ALA A 171 6.42 -10.93 4.37
N GLU A 172 5.95 -10.10 3.46
CA GLU A 172 6.49 -8.77 3.16
C GLU A 172 5.89 -7.65 4.04
N ARG A 173 4.90 -7.95 4.87
CA ARG A 173 4.13 -6.98 5.69
C ARG A 173 3.41 -5.93 4.84
N LEU A 174 2.99 -6.32 3.65
CA LEU A 174 2.32 -5.45 2.70
C LEU A 174 0.83 -5.39 2.99
N GLY A 175 0.31 -4.20 3.33
CA GLY A 175 -1.11 -3.94 3.47
C GLY A 175 -1.77 -3.88 2.10
N TYR A 176 -2.99 -4.39 2.01
CA TYR A 176 -3.77 -4.42 0.78
C TYR A 176 -5.26 -4.25 1.08
N TYR A 177 -5.93 -3.53 0.21
CA TYR A 177 -7.38 -3.41 0.24
C TYR A 177 -7.92 -3.27 -1.19
N SER A 178 -8.96 -4.02 -1.53
CA SER A 178 -9.61 -3.94 -2.85
C SER A 178 -11.12 -4.06 -2.75
N VAL A 179 -11.81 -3.68 -3.82
CA VAL A 179 -13.26 -3.85 -3.95
C VAL A 179 -13.63 -5.35 -3.99
N GLU A 180 -12.79 -6.18 -4.62
CA GLU A 180 -13.04 -7.61 -4.74
C GLU A 180 -13.00 -8.32 -3.37
N ASP A 181 -12.14 -7.87 -2.45
CA ASP A 181 -12.08 -8.42 -1.08
C ASP A 181 -13.34 -8.10 -0.26
N THR A 182 -14.03 -6.99 -0.55
CA THR A 182 -15.28 -6.65 0.13
C THR A 182 -16.43 -7.58 -0.28
N ALA A 183 -16.43 -8.09 -1.50
CA ALA A 183 -17.41 -9.08 -1.96
C ALA A 183 -17.22 -10.42 -1.25
N ASN A 184 -15.98 -10.86 -1.00
CA ASN A 184 -15.66 -12.09 -0.30
C ASN A 184 -15.97 -12.04 1.20
N LEU A 185 -15.93 -10.87 1.83
CA LEU A 185 -16.31 -10.67 3.24
C LEU A 185 -17.81 -10.75 3.47
N ALA A 186 -18.64 -10.54 2.44
CA ALA A 186 -20.09 -10.69 2.53
C ALA A 186 -20.54 -12.16 2.58
N ASP A 187 -19.73 -13.07 2.04
CA ASP A 187 -19.98 -14.52 2.04
C ASP A 187 -19.55 -15.24 3.34
N LEU A 188 -18.89 -14.53 4.26
CA LEU A 188 -18.44 -15.04 5.56
C LEU A 188 -19.40 -14.75 6.73
N LYS A 189 -20.66 -14.39 6.45
CA LYS A 189 -21.72 -14.19 7.47
C LYS A 189 -22.65 -15.38 7.60
#